data_ae5e20db485bccaf774b65e2a2fa9749
#
_entry.id   ae5e20db485bccaf774b65e2a2fa9749
#
_cell.length_a   1.000
_cell.length_b   1.000
_cell.length_c   1.000
_cell.angle_alpha   90.00
_cell.angle_beta   90.00
_cell.angle_gamma   90.00
#
_symmetry.space_group_name_H-M   'P 1'
#
loop_
_entity.id
_entity.type
_entity.pdbx_description
1 polymer ?
#
loop_
_entity_poly.entity_id
_entity_poly.type
_entity_poly.pdbx_seq_one_letter_code
_entity_poly.pdbx_strand_id
1 'polypeptide(L)'
;MCYKCLPQTDSLPDLALHTALYDALESGAGTEALRVWESAARVVVLGRSGVISRDVEADACAADGVAIVRRDSGGGAVVLGPGCLNYALVLSLERRPQLRDVRASYRQILGWLVRRLAVPGLEISAGSDLAIAGRKVSGNAQRRGARALLHHGTLLYAFDARAAERYLKEPARRPDYRGDRRHAEFLGNLPLSVRQIRDALHCKPGTAQTGRLKAGGQNFMPSSFLPASFAIPQGP
;
A
#
# COMPACT_ATOMS: atom_id res chain seq x y z
N MET A 1 9.16 -14.73 10.02
CA MET A 1 8.46 -15.89 9.43
C MET A 1 8.15 -15.55 7.99
N CYS A 2 8.74 -16.32 7.07
CA CYS A 2 8.55 -16.16 5.64
C CYS A 2 7.09 -16.32 5.23
N TYR A 3 6.69 -15.61 4.19
CA TYR A 3 5.45 -15.87 3.48
C TYR A 3 5.36 -17.36 3.14
N LYS A 4 4.31 -18.06 3.56
CA LYS A 4 3.96 -19.35 3.00
C LYS A 4 3.39 -19.07 1.62
N CYS A 5 4.19 -19.23 0.61
CA CYS A 5 3.81 -19.13 -0.79
C CYS A 5 2.99 -20.36 -1.21
N LEU A 6 1.86 -20.12 -1.79
CA LEU A 6 1.29 -20.94 -2.85
C LEU A 6 1.95 -20.45 -4.15
N PRO A 7 2.03 -21.20 -5.23
CA PRO A 7 3.14 -21.23 -6.20
C PRO A 7 3.79 -19.89 -6.55
N GLN A 8 5.10 -19.92 -6.78
CA GLN A 8 5.96 -18.76 -7.06
C GLN A 8 5.48 -17.97 -8.27
N THR A 9 5.28 -16.67 -8.08
CA THR A 9 5.05 -15.70 -9.15
C THR A 9 5.99 -14.51 -8.97
N ASP A 10 6.26 -13.77 -10.05
CA ASP A 10 7.17 -12.62 -10.09
C ASP A 10 6.78 -11.46 -9.14
N SER A 11 5.57 -11.52 -8.55
CA SER A 11 5.06 -10.51 -7.59
C SER A 11 5.54 -10.72 -6.15
N LEU A 12 6.13 -11.85 -5.81
CA LEU A 12 6.59 -12.20 -4.46
C LEU A 12 7.79 -11.37 -3.98
N PRO A 13 8.79 -11.05 -4.82
CA PRO A 13 9.94 -10.25 -4.39
C PRO A 13 9.55 -8.87 -3.85
N ASP A 14 8.48 -8.28 -4.39
CA ASP A 14 8.05 -6.92 -4.00
C ASP A 14 7.44 -6.86 -2.60
N LEU A 15 6.62 -7.84 -2.24
CA LEU A 15 6.05 -7.92 -0.89
C LEU A 15 7.10 -8.31 0.17
N ALA A 16 8.05 -9.17 -0.20
CA ALA A 16 9.14 -9.56 0.70
C ALA A 16 10.09 -8.40 1.02
N LEU A 17 10.37 -7.55 0.03
CA LEU A 17 11.34 -6.48 0.19
C LEU A 17 10.91 -5.42 1.22
N HIS A 18 9.68 -4.94 1.23
CA HIS A 18 9.28 -3.95 2.24
C HIS A 18 9.14 -4.56 3.64
N THR A 19 8.87 -5.87 3.74
CA THR A 19 8.94 -6.60 5.00
C THR A 19 10.38 -6.67 5.51
N ALA A 20 11.34 -7.00 4.64
CA ALA A 20 12.76 -7.02 5.01
C ALA A 20 13.27 -5.64 5.46
N LEU A 21 12.85 -4.56 4.80
CA LEU A 21 13.16 -3.19 5.21
C LEU A 21 12.58 -2.84 6.58
N TYR A 22 11.34 -3.26 6.83
CA TYR A 22 10.71 -3.10 8.13
C TYR A 22 11.46 -3.88 9.22
N ASP A 23 11.80 -5.14 8.99
CA ASP A 23 12.51 -5.98 9.96
C ASP A 23 13.92 -5.44 10.26
N ALA A 24 14.60 -4.91 9.25
CA ALA A 24 15.89 -4.23 9.43
C ALA A 24 15.76 -2.96 10.31
N LEU A 25 14.73 -2.13 10.08
CA LEU A 25 14.50 -0.94 10.89
C LEU A 25 14.06 -1.30 12.32
N GLU A 26 13.22 -2.31 12.48
CA GLU A 26 12.75 -2.79 13.78
C GLU A 26 13.90 -3.34 14.63
N SER A 27 14.88 -4.03 14.01
CA SER A 27 16.10 -4.51 14.67
C SER A 27 17.13 -3.41 14.96
N GLY A 28 16.93 -2.20 14.46
CA GLY A 28 17.86 -1.08 14.62
C GLY A 28 18.97 -1.00 13.57
N ALA A 29 19.01 -1.93 12.61
CA ALA A 29 20.04 -1.98 11.55
C ALA A 29 19.63 -1.24 10.27
N GLY A 30 18.35 -0.82 10.15
CA GLY A 30 17.80 -0.23 8.94
C GLY A 30 17.62 1.27 8.98
N THR A 31 17.15 1.80 7.86
CA THR A 31 16.78 3.22 7.70
C THR A 31 15.34 3.34 7.18
N GLU A 32 14.75 4.54 7.37
CA GLU A 32 13.45 4.84 6.79
C GLU A 32 13.48 4.74 5.26
N ALA A 33 12.39 4.25 4.66
CA ALA A 33 12.29 4.05 3.22
C ALA A 33 10.90 4.33 2.68
N LEU A 34 10.86 4.79 1.43
CA LEU A 34 9.66 4.83 0.59
C LEU A 34 9.91 3.93 -0.64
N ARG A 35 9.00 3.00 -0.88
CA ARG A 35 8.94 2.23 -2.12
C ARG A 35 7.67 2.54 -2.88
N VAL A 36 7.78 2.53 -4.22
CA VAL A 36 6.65 2.66 -5.14
C VAL A 36 6.84 1.69 -6.28
N TRP A 37 5.89 0.77 -6.47
CA TRP A 37 5.97 -0.27 -7.50
C TRP A 37 4.58 -0.62 -8.04
N GLU A 38 4.55 -1.33 -9.14
CA GLU A 38 3.35 -1.90 -9.73
C GLU A 38 3.60 -3.38 -10.04
N SER A 39 2.62 -4.22 -9.77
CA SER A 39 2.70 -5.64 -10.11
C SER A 39 2.36 -5.83 -11.59
N ALA A 40 3.23 -6.50 -12.34
CA ALA A 40 3.00 -6.80 -13.76
C ALA A 40 1.87 -7.82 -13.95
N ALA A 41 1.74 -8.77 -13.03
CA ALA A 41 0.68 -9.77 -13.02
C ALA A 41 -0.35 -9.49 -11.91
N ARG A 42 -1.56 -10.01 -12.09
CA ARG A 42 -2.55 -10.00 -11.01
C ARG A 42 -2.15 -10.96 -9.91
N VAL A 43 -2.35 -10.53 -8.65
CA VAL A 43 -2.11 -11.34 -7.46
C VAL A 43 -3.15 -10.97 -6.39
N VAL A 44 -3.70 -11.98 -5.73
CA VAL A 44 -4.53 -11.79 -4.54
C VAL A 44 -3.65 -11.75 -3.30
N VAL A 45 -3.77 -10.69 -2.50
CA VAL A 45 -3.01 -10.53 -1.26
C VAL A 45 -3.94 -10.57 -0.06
N LEU A 46 -3.86 -11.63 0.71
CA LEU A 46 -4.57 -11.79 1.98
C LEU A 46 -3.92 -10.96 3.08
N GLY A 47 -4.72 -10.37 3.95
CA GLY A 47 -4.24 -9.86 5.23
C GLY A 47 -3.75 -10.98 6.15
N ARG A 48 -3.05 -10.61 7.22
CA ARG A 48 -2.45 -11.57 8.18
C ARG A 48 -3.45 -12.62 8.70
N SER A 49 -4.67 -12.21 9.04
CA SER A 49 -5.75 -13.08 9.56
C SER A 49 -6.77 -13.51 8.50
N GLY A 50 -6.51 -13.22 7.21
CA GLY A 50 -7.39 -13.60 6.12
C GLY A 50 -7.49 -15.12 5.95
N VAL A 51 -8.64 -15.61 5.50
CA VAL A 51 -8.90 -17.04 5.27
C VAL A 51 -9.32 -17.20 3.81
N ILE A 52 -8.62 -18.05 3.05
CA ILE A 52 -8.87 -18.24 1.61
C ILE A 52 -10.33 -18.57 1.35
N SER A 53 -10.88 -19.57 2.04
CA SER A 53 -12.26 -20.03 1.85
C SER A 53 -13.33 -18.97 2.13
N ARG A 54 -13.01 -17.95 2.95
CA ARG A 54 -13.91 -16.86 3.31
C ARG A 54 -13.74 -15.63 2.43
N ASP A 55 -12.49 -15.33 2.02
CA ASP A 55 -12.11 -14.01 1.49
C ASP A 55 -11.81 -14.04 -0.01
N VAL A 56 -11.60 -15.24 -0.61
CA VAL A 56 -11.09 -15.39 -1.99
C VAL A 56 -11.93 -16.41 -2.77
N GLU A 57 -12.14 -16.11 -4.05
CA GLU A 57 -12.68 -17.03 -5.05
C GLU A 57 -11.52 -17.89 -5.60
N ALA A 58 -11.12 -18.90 -4.82
CA ALA A 58 -9.91 -19.69 -5.08
C ALA A 58 -9.95 -20.42 -6.43
N ASP A 59 -11.13 -20.93 -6.83
CA ASP A 59 -11.31 -21.63 -8.10
C ASP A 59 -11.10 -20.66 -9.30
N ALA A 60 -11.59 -19.43 -9.18
CA ALA A 60 -11.36 -18.40 -10.21
C ALA A 60 -9.86 -18.00 -10.28
N CYS A 61 -9.20 -17.91 -9.12
CA CYS A 61 -7.76 -17.65 -9.09
C CYS A 61 -6.98 -18.79 -9.77
N ALA A 62 -7.32 -20.04 -9.47
CA ALA A 62 -6.66 -21.21 -10.06
C ALA A 62 -6.87 -21.28 -11.58
N ALA A 63 -8.11 -21.06 -12.04
CA ALA A 63 -8.45 -21.08 -13.48
C ALA A 63 -7.69 -20.01 -14.29
N ASP A 64 -7.42 -18.85 -13.69
CA ASP A 64 -6.73 -17.74 -14.36
C ASP A 64 -5.23 -17.65 -14.04
N GLY A 65 -4.68 -18.60 -13.29
CA GLY A 65 -3.28 -18.59 -12.87
C GLY A 65 -2.91 -17.43 -11.92
N VAL A 66 -3.89 -16.90 -11.17
CA VAL A 66 -3.68 -15.80 -10.23
C VAL A 66 -3.21 -16.33 -8.89
N ALA A 67 -2.01 -15.94 -8.50
CA ALA A 67 -1.43 -16.37 -7.23
C ALA A 67 -2.16 -15.76 -6.03
N ILE A 68 -2.22 -16.52 -4.93
CA ILE A 68 -2.74 -16.06 -3.64
C ILE A 68 -1.58 -16.02 -2.66
N VAL A 69 -1.28 -14.83 -2.12
CA VAL A 69 -0.19 -14.61 -1.16
C VAL A 69 -0.72 -13.97 0.12
N ARG A 70 0.09 -13.96 1.17
CA ARG A 70 -0.28 -13.37 2.46
C ARG A 70 0.71 -12.28 2.85
N ARG A 71 0.20 -11.13 3.32
CA ARG A 71 1.00 -10.07 3.92
C ARG A 71 0.98 -10.13 5.45
N ASP A 72 1.99 -9.55 6.09
CA ASP A 72 2.11 -9.52 7.56
C ASP A 72 1.26 -8.44 8.23
N SER A 73 0.72 -7.50 7.47
CA SER A 73 -0.20 -6.48 7.98
C SER A 73 -1.64 -6.99 8.03
N GLY A 74 -2.47 -6.33 8.82
CA GLY A 74 -3.90 -6.64 8.93
C GLY A 74 -4.72 -6.19 7.70
N GLY A 75 -6.04 -6.23 7.84
CA GLY A 75 -7.02 -5.85 6.82
C GLY A 75 -7.50 -7.02 5.95
N GLY A 76 -8.46 -6.75 5.07
CA GLY A 76 -9.06 -7.73 4.15
C GLY A 76 -8.15 -8.15 3.00
N ALA A 77 -8.66 -9.00 2.12
CA ALA A 77 -8.01 -9.37 0.88
C ALA A 77 -8.07 -8.23 -0.14
N VAL A 78 -7.05 -8.14 -1.00
CA VAL A 78 -6.97 -7.18 -2.10
C VAL A 78 -6.44 -7.86 -3.35
N VAL A 79 -6.78 -7.32 -4.53
CA VAL A 79 -6.15 -7.69 -5.80
C VAL A 79 -5.18 -6.60 -6.18
N LEU A 80 -3.92 -6.97 -6.43
CA LEU A 80 -2.90 -6.12 -7.04
C LEU A 80 -2.74 -6.51 -8.51
N GLY A 81 -2.25 -5.59 -9.33
CA GLY A 81 -2.00 -5.85 -10.74
C GLY A 81 -1.92 -4.56 -11.55
N PRO A 82 -1.96 -4.64 -12.89
CA PRO A 82 -1.92 -3.47 -13.76
C PRO A 82 -2.98 -2.42 -13.40
N GLY A 83 -2.60 -1.15 -13.41
CA GLY A 83 -3.46 -0.04 -13.02
C GLY A 83 -3.56 0.21 -11.50
N CYS A 84 -2.85 -0.59 -10.70
CA CYS A 84 -2.76 -0.47 -9.24
C CYS A 84 -1.31 -0.18 -8.83
N LEU A 85 -0.98 1.08 -8.61
CA LEU A 85 0.32 1.45 -8.07
C LEU A 85 0.36 1.20 -6.57
N ASN A 86 1.37 0.47 -6.10
CA ASN A 86 1.58 0.17 -4.70
C ASN A 86 2.62 1.12 -4.12
N TYR A 87 2.49 1.43 -2.84
CA TYR A 87 3.52 2.15 -2.10
C TYR A 87 3.71 1.56 -0.70
N ALA A 88 4.91 1.70 -0.15
CA ALA A 88 5.22 1.32 1.22
C ALA A 88 6.17 2.35 1.86
N LEU A 89 5.82 2.78 3.06
CA LEU A 89 6.60 3.64 3.93
C LEU A 89 7.07 2.82 5.12
N VAL A 90 8.37 2.73 5.32
CA VAL A 90 8.99 2.18 6.52
C VAL A 90 9.52 3.36 7.33
N LEU A 91 8.95 3.59 8.52
CA LEU A 91 9.17 4.79 9.33
C LEU A 91 9.61 4.43 10.74
N SER A 92 10.55 5.20 11.29
CA SER A 92 11.02 5.04 12.66
C SER A 92 10.05 5.71 13.65
N LEU A 93 9.56 4.94 14.61
CA LEU A 93 8.74 5.44 15.71
C LEU A 93 9.56 6.18 16.78
N GLU A 94 10.86 6.03 16.77
CA GLU A 94 11.78 6.81 17.63
C GLU A 94 11.95 8.23 17.07
N ARG A 95 12.16 8.34 15.74
CA ARG A 95 12.27 9.63 15.05
C ARG A 95 10.92 10.35 14.90
N ARG A 96 9.81 9.60 14.92
CA ARG A 96 8.45 10.08 14.69
C ARG A 96 7.50 9.59 15.78
N PRO A 97 7.69 10.02 17.04
CA PRO A 97 6.90 9.53 18.18
C PRO A 97 5.40 9.82 18.02
N GLN A 98 5.02 10.87 17.28
CA GLN A 98 3.64 11.19 16.95
C GLN A 98 2.94 10.12 16.10
N LEU A 99 3.68 9.21 15.45
CA LEU A 99 3.10 8.09 14.70
C LEU A 99 2.82 6.86 15.58
N ARG A 100 3.09 6.91 16.89
CA ARG A 100 2.81 5.80 17.82
C ARG A 100 1.31 5.56 17.98
N ASP A 101 0.50 6.61 17.95
CA ASP A 101 -0.95 6.45 17.90
C ASP A 101 -1.39 5.96 16.51
N VAL A 102 -2.21 4.92 16.48
CA VAL A 102 -2.65 4.28 15.22
C VAL A 102 -3.48 5.22 14.37
N ARG A 103 -4.47 5.90 14.98
CA ARG A 103 -5.38 6.79 14.24
C ARG A 103 -4.66 8.04 13.75
N ALA A 104 -3.80 8.62 14.59
CA ALA A 104 -2.98 9.76 14.20
C ALA A 104 -2.03 9.39 13.05
N SER A 105 -1.39 8.22 13.09
CA SER A 105 -0.49 7.78 12.02
C SER A 105 -1.19 7.63 10.66
N TYR A 106 -2.39 7.01 10.63
CA TYR A 106 -3.19 6.97 9.39
C TYR A 106 -3.54 8.36 8.91
N ARG A 107 -4.10 9.20 9.78
CA ARG A 107 -4.50 10.57 9.42
C ARG A 107 -3.33 11.39 8.87
N GLN A 108 -2.16 11.29 9.50
CA GLN A 108 -0.97 12.04 9.08
C GLN A 108 -0.43 11.55 7.74
N ILE A 109 -0.28 10.23 7.56
CA ILE A 109 0.27 9.65 6.33
C ILE A 109 -0.71 9.83 5.17
N LEU A 110 -1.99 9.54 5.36
CA LEU A 110 -2.99 9.73 4.32
C LEU A 110 -3.21 11.23 3.99
N GLY A 111 -3.15 12.10 4.99
CA GLY A 111 -3.18 13.55 4.78
C GLY A 111 -1.98 14.04 3.97
N TRP A 112 -0.79 13.47 4.17
CA TRP A 112 0.37 13.71 3.32
C TRP A 112 0.10 13.27 1.88
N LEU A 113 -0.47 12.08 1.64
CA LEU A 113 -0.83 11.59 0.30
C LEU A 113 -1.84 12.52 -0.38
N VAL A 114 -2.90 12.93 0.32
CA VAL A 114 -3.92 13.85 -0.21
C VAL A 114 -3.28 15.15 -0.70
N ARG A 115 -2.40 15.74 0.12
CA ARG A 115 -1.69 16.97 -0.27
C ARG A 115 -0.73 16.76 -1.45
N ARG A 116 -0.05 15.61 -1.51
CA ARG A 116 0.92 15.32 -2.58
C ARG A 116 0.24 15.02 -3.91
N LEU A 117 -0.83 14.26 -3.89
CA LEU A 117 -1.61 13.92 -5.10
C LEU A 117 -2.39 15.13 -5.62
N ALA A 118 -2.78 16.05 -4.73
CA ALA A 118 -3.46 17.30 -5.06
C ALA A 118 -4.69 17.13 -5.99
N VAL A 119 -5.45 16.02 -5.80
CA VAL A 119 -6.65 15.74 -6.57
C VAL A 119 -7.85 16.38 -5.89
N PRO A 120 -8.65 17.20 -6.58
CA PRO A 120 -9.89 17.76 -6.02
C PRO A 120 -10.84 16.66 -5.55
N GLY A 121 -11.42 16.83 -4.37
CA GLY A 121 -12.36 15.88 -3.80
C GLY A 121 -11.74 14.60 -3.25
N LEU A 122 -10.40 14.45 -3.25
CA LEU A 122 -9.72 13.32 -2.61
C LEU A 122 -9.75 13.51 -1.09
N GLU A 123 -10.32 12.55 -0.39
CA GLU A 123 -10.53 12.59 1.06
C GLU A 123 -10.13 11.30 1.76
N ILE A 124 -9.92 11.37 3.07
CA ILE A 124 -9.71 10.19 3.92
C ILE A 124 -11.08 9.65 4.35
N SER A 125 -11.34 8.38 4.03
CA SER A 125 -12.59 7.68 4.39
C SER A 125 -12.29 6.47 5.26
N ALA A 126 -13.23 6.16 6.18
CA ALA A 126 -13.12 5.01 7.11
C ALA A 126 -11.76 4.91 7.85
N GLY A 127 -11.04 6.02 7.96
CA GLY A 127 -9.76 6.12 8.67
C GLY A 127 -8.55 5.51 7.97
N SER A 128 -8.74 4.60 7.02
CA SER A 128 -7.64 3.90 6.32
C SER A 128 -7.72 3.92 4.79
N ASP A 129 -8.77 4.50 4.23
CA ASP A 129 -8.99 4.55 2.79
C ASP A 129 -8.84 5.98 2.26
N LEU A 130 -8.49 6.13 0.97
CA LEU A 130 -8.74 7.36 0.25
C LEU A 130 -9.88 7.14 -0.73
N ALA A 131 -10.77 8.14 -0.82
CA ALA A 131 -11.94 8.10 -1.68
C ALA A 131 -12.11 9.40 -2.46
N ILE A 132 -12.79 9.31 -3.61
CA ILE A 132 -13.28 10.44 -4.40
C ILE A 132 -14.75 10.17 -4.68
N ALA A 133 -15.62 11.12 -4.37
CA ALA A 133 -17.07 11.01 -4.57
C ALA A 133 -17.63 9.68 -4.00
N GLY A 134 -17.16 9.27 -2.82
CA GLY A 134 -17.58 8.06 -2.14
C GLY A 134 -17.05 6.75 -2.77
N ARG A 135 -16.22 6.79 -3.81
CA ARG A 135 -15.55 5.60 -4.39
C ARG A 135 -14.13 5.47 -3.87
N LYS A 136 -13.78 4.29 -3.39
CA LYS A 136 -12.44 3.99 -2.86
C LYS A 136 -11.41 3.94 -3.98
N VAL A 137 -10.39 4.78 -3.88
CA VAL A 137 -9.26 4.85 -4.82
C VAL A 137 -7.94 4.38 -4.20
N SER A 138 -7.94 4.15 -2.88
CA SER A 138 -6.78 3.65 -2.13
C SER A 138 -7.23 2.89 -0.89
N GLY A 139 -6.63 1.74 -0.63
CA GLY A 139 -6.76 1.00 0.61
C GLY A 139 -5.41 0.84 1.28
N ASN A 140 -5.35 0.98 2.61
CA ASN A 140 -4.09 1.03 3.34
C ASN A 140 -4.11 0.13 4.56
N ALA A 141 -2.92 -0.36 4.93
CA ALA A 141 -2.72 -1.20 6.09
C ALA A 141 -1.37 -0.86 6.76
N GLN A 142 -1.24 -1.27 8.02
CA GLN A 142 -0.02 -1.08 8.80
C GLN A 142 0.42 -2.38 9.47
N ARG A 143 1.76 -2.57 9.56
CA ARG A 143 2.42 -3.45 10.52
C ARG A 143 3.20 -2.57 11.48
N ARG A 144 3.08 -2.83 12.76
CA ARG A 144 3.65 -2.00 13.81
C ARG A 144 4.48 -2.83 14.75
N GLY A 145 5.65 -2.33 15.10
CA GLY A 145 6.53 -2.87 16.12
C GLY A 145 6.82 -1.85 17.21
N ALA A 146 7.87 -2.08 17.97
CA ALA A 146 8.33 -1.17 19.01
C ALA A 146 9.05 0.06 18.43
N ARG A 147 9.84 -0.16 17.36
CA ARG A 147 10.72 0.85 16.74
C ARG A 147 10.27 1.28 15.35
N ALA A 148 9.60 0.39 14.61
CA ALA A 148 9.24 0.61 13.21
C ALA A 148 7.73 0.59 12.96
N LEU A 149 7.33 1.37 11.97
CA LEU A 149 6.01 1.36 11.35
C LEU A 149 6.20 1.07 9.86
N LEU A 150 5.60 -0.02 9.38
CA LEU A 150 5.34 -0.22 7.96
C LEU A 150 3.92 0.24 7.67
N HIS A 151 3.77 1.29 6.86
CA HIS A 151 2.50 1.71 6.28
C HIS A 151 2.55 1.48 4.79
N HIS A 152 1.63 0.72 4.25
CA HIS A 152 1.58 0.45 2.83
C HIS A 152 0.15 0.49 2.30
N GLY A 153 0.01 0.74 1.01
CA GLY A 153 -1.30 0.84 0.37
C GLY A 153 -1.21 0.80 -1.13
N THR A 154 -2.37 0.98 -1.74
CA THR A 154 -2.59 0.99 -3.18
C THR A 154 -3.09 2.36 -3.62
N LEU A 155 -2.77 2.75 -4.85
CA LEU A 155 -3.30 3.92 -5.54
C LEU A 155 -3.83 3.41 -6.88
N LEU A 156 -5.15 3.32 -6.99
CA LEU A 156 -5.84 2.84 -8.19
C LEU A 156 -5.90 3.99 -9.20
N TYR A 157 -5.39 3.81 -10.43
CA TYR A 157 -5.37 4.85 -11.46
C TYR A 157 -5.92 4.36 -12.82
N ALA A 158 -5.83 3.06 -13.10
CA ALA A 158 -6.37 2.40 -14.27
C ALA A 158 -6.75 0.94 -13.93
N PHE A 159 -7.08 0.70 -12.66
CA PHE A 159 -7.41 -0.63 -12.16
C PHE A 159 -8.78 -1.07 -12.64
N ASP A 160 -8.86 -2.28 -13.19
CA ASP A 160 -10.14 -2.92 -13.53
C ASP A 160 -10.79 -3.47 -12.25
N ALA A 161 -11.81 -2.77 -11.77
CA ALA A 161 -12.52 -3.14 -10.55
C ALA A 161 -13.26 -4.49 -10.65
N ARG A 162 -13.54 -4.98 -11.88
CA ARG A 162 -14.11 -6.31 -12.10
C ARG A 162 -13.17 -7.42 -11.67
N ALA A 163 -11.85 -7.18 -11.66
CA ALA A 163 -10.88 -8.13 -11.12
C ALA A 163 -11.10 -8.36 -9.62
N ALA A 164 -11.48 -7.34 -8.86
CA ALA A 164 -11.83 -7.51 -7.45
C ALA A 164 -13.10 -8.37 -7.29
N GLU A 165 -14.12 -8.20 -8.11
CA GLU A 165 -15.31 -9.05 -8.07
C GLU A 165 -15.06 -10.49 -8.48
N ARG A 166 -14.12 -10.70 -9.41
CA ARG A 166 -13.79 -12.04 -9.91
C ARG A 166 -13.02 -12.88 -8.90
N TYR A 167 -12.12 -12.26 -8.11
CA TYR A 167 -11.19 -13.00 -7.26
C TYR A 167 -11.45 -12.86 -5.77
N LEU A 168 -12.28 -11.90 -5.33
CA LEU A 168 -12.57 -11.67 -3.93
C LEU A 168 -14.04 -11.92 -3.62
N LYS A 169 -14.28 -12.61 -2.52
CA LYS A 169 -15.62 -12.67 -1.93
C LYS A 169 -16.01 -11.33 -1.33
N GLU A 170 -17.30 -11.10 -1.21
CA GLU A 170 -17.79 -9.92 -0.53
C GLU A 170 -17.38 -9.93 0.94
N PRO A 171 -16.74 -8.85 1.44
CA PRO A 171 -16.24 -8.84 2.81
C PRO A 171 -17.40 -8.84 3.81
N ALA A 172 -17.29 -9.69 4.83
CA ALA A 172 -18.27 -9.73 5.93
C ALA A 172 -18.31 -8.40 6.72
N ARG A 173 -17.21 -7.65 6.71
CA ARG A 173 -17.09 -6.35 7.39
C ARG A 173 -16.87 -5.26 6.35
N ARG A 174 -17.83 -4.36 6.22
CA ARG A 174 -17.81 -3.26 5.27
C ARG A 174 -17.72 -1.92 6.01
N PRO A 175 -16.96 -0.94 5.50
CA PRO A 175 -17.03 0.42 6.06
C PRO A 175 -18.39 1.05 5.72
N ASP A 176 -18.92 1.88 6.60
CA ASP A 176 -20.26 2.48 6.46
C ASP A 176 -20.45 3.21 5.13
N TYR A 177 -19.42 3.94 4.67
CA TYR A 177 -19.47 4.68 3.41
C TYR A 177 -19.55 3.78 2.16
N ARG A 178 -19.29 2.45 2.30
CA ARG A 178 -19.48 1.49 1.21
C ARG A 178 -20.95 1.13 1.00
N GLY A 179 -21.73 1.01 2.06
CA GLY A 179 -23.07 0.48 2.01
C GLY A 179 -23.09 -0.93 1.41
N ASP A 180 -24.11 -1.21 0.60
CA ASP A 180 -24.31 -2.50 -0.07
C ASP A 180 -23.61 -2.64 -1.42
N ARG A 181 -22.83 -1.63 -1.83
CA ARG A 181 -22.14 -1.64 -3.12
C ARG A 181 -21.18 -2.81 -3.28
N ARG A 182 -21.23 -3.46 -4.43
CA ARG A 182 -20.28 -4.49 -4.84
C ARG A 182 -18.91 -3.87 -5.12
N HIS A 183 -17.88 -4.71 -5.31
CA HIS A 183 -16.51 -4.22 -5.53
C HIS A 183 -16.39 -3.25 -6.71
N ALA A 184 -17.00 -3.57 -7.86
CA ALA A 184 -16.91 -2.72 -9.05
C ALA A 184 -17.60 -1.36 -8.89
N GLU A 185 -18.66 -1.29 -8.09
CA GLU A 185 -19.37 -0.05 -7.79
C GLU A 185 -18.64 0.80 -6.74
N PHE A 186 -17.98 0.12 -5.80
CA PHE A 186 -17.31 0.73 -4.68
C PHE A 186 -15.91 1.26 -5.02
N LEU A 187 -15.17 0.54 -5.88
CA LEU A 187 -13.82 0.95 -6.28
C LEU A 187 -13.87 2.02 -7.37
N GLY A 188 -12.93 2.93 -7.34
CA GLY A 188 -12.70 3.97 -8.34
C GLY A 188 -11.22 4.12 -8.66
N ASN A 189 -10.93 4.98 -9.62
CA ASN A 189 -9.56 5.30 -10.00
C ASN A 189 -9.28 6.79 -9.76
N LEU A 190 -8.05 7.11 -9.40
CA LEU A 190 -7.52 8.47 -9.38
C LEU A 190 -7.52 9.02 -10.82
N PRO A 191 -7.90 10.27 -11.05
CA PRO A 191 -7.82 10.92 -12.37
C PRO A 191 -6.38 11.39 -12.65
N LEU A 192 -5.41 10.51 -12.46
CA LEU A 192 -3.98 10.76 -12.62
C LEU A 192 -3.34 9.61 -13.40
N SER A 193 -2.36 9.92 -14.24
CA SER A 193 -1.49 8.91 -14.82
C SER A 193 -0.51 8.34 -13.77
N VAL A 194 0.02 7.14 -14.03
CA VAL A 194 1.04 6.52 -13.19
C VAL A 194 2.28 7.43 -12.99
N ARG A 195 2.66 8.18 -14.05
CA ARG A 195 3.76 9.14 -13.98
C ARG A 195 3.46 10.28 -13.00
N GLN A 196 2.29 10.89 -13.09
CA GLN A 196 1.87 11.96 -12.17
C GLN A 196 1.86 11.48 -10.71
N ILE A 197 1.37 10.25 -10.46
CA ILE A 197 1.37 9.68 -9.12
C ILE A 197 2.80 9.45 -8.64
N ARG A 198 3.67 8.87 -9.47
CA ARG A 198 5.09 8.67 -9.13
C ARG A 198 5.79 9.99 -8.85
N ASP A 199 5.61 11.00 -9.70
CA ASP A 199 6.20 12.33 -9.52
C ASP A 199 5.69 13.01 -8.23
N ALA A 200 4.40 12.80 -7.89
CA ALA A 200 3.82 13.30 -6.64
C ALA A 200 4.43 12.63 -5.41
N LEU A 201 4.72 11.34 -5.45
CA LEU A 201 5.33 10.61 -4.34
C LEU A 201 6.85 10.83 -4.25
N HIS A 202 7.54 10.97 -5.38
CA HIS A 202 8.95 11.32 -5.41
C HIS A 202 9.11 12.82 -5.16
N CYS A 203 9.95 13.20 -4.21
CA CYS A 203 10.47 14.56 -4.19
C CYS A 203 11.35 14.76 -5.41
N LYS A 204 11.21 15.92 -6.09
CA LYS A 204 12.21 16.31 -7.09
C LYS A 204 13.60 16.14 -6.48
N PRO A 205 14.54 15.43 -7.12
CA PRO A 205 15.88 15.31 -6.59
C PRO A 205 16.53 16.67 -6.58
N GLY A 206 16.62 17.29 -5.43
CA GLY A 206 17.72 18.18 -5.14
C GLY A 206 18.92 17.26 -4.97
N THR A 207 19.78 17.20 -6.00
CA THR A 207 21.13 16.64 -6.00
C THR A 207 21.47 15.63 -4.90
N ALA A 208 21.45 14.35 -5.23
CA ALA A 208 22.03 13.33 -4.37
C ALA A 208 22.60 12.16 -5.15
N GLN A 209 23.82 11.83 -4.80
CA GLN A 209 24.64 10.79 -5.37
C GLN A 209 24.00 9.40 -5.28
N THR A 210 23.92 8.74 -6.40
CA THR A 210 23.45 7.35 -6.54
C THR A 210 24.47 6.37 -5.99
N GLY A 211 24.22 5.87 -4.79
CA GLY A 211 24.83 4.62 -4.33
C GLY A 211 24.20 3.44 -5.07
N ARG A 212 24.93 2.86 -5.99
CA ARG A 212 24.51 1.80 -6.88
C ARG A 212 24.48 0.47 -6.13
N LEU A 213 23.32 0.01 -5.67
CA LEU A 213 23.10 -1.40 -5.42
C LEU A 213 22.48 -2.02 -6.67
N LYS A 214 23.22 -2.92 -7.32
CA LYS A 214 22.77 -3.68 -8.48
C LYS A 214 21.79 -4.77 -8.05
N ALA A 215 20.50 -4.50 -8.21
CA ALA A 215 19.47 -5.51 -8.38
C ALA A 215 18.28 -4.84 -9.07
N GLY A 216 18.04 -5.18 -10.32
CA GLY A 216 16.83 -5.00 -11.14
C GLY A 216 15.95 -3.77 -10.87
N GLY A 217 16.08 -2.74 -11.70
CA GLY A 217 15.08 -1.76 -12.13
C GLY A 217 14.07 -1.12 -11.14
N GLN A 218 14.26 -1.22 -9.84
CA GLN A 218 13.33 -0.72 -8.82
C GLN A 218 13.87 0.55 -8.16
N ASN A 219 13.10 1.65 -8.20
CA ASN A 219 13.47 2.91 -7.57
C ASN A 219 13.37 2.78 -6.04
N PHE A 220 14.50 2.47 -5.41
CA PHE A 220 14.67 2.47 -3.97
C PHE A 220 15.27 3.82 -3.53
N MET A 221 14.62 4.50 -2.58
CA MET A 221 15.13 5.73 -1.98
C MET A 221 15.42 5.53 -0.48
N PRO A 222 16.68 5.68 -0.03
CA PRO A 222 17.02 5.69 1.40
C PRO A 222 16.45 6.92 2.14
N SER A 223 16.37 6.86 3.45
CA SER A 223 15.69 7.84 4.32
C SER A 223 16.20 9.28 4.22
N SER A 224 17.45 9.51 3.79
CA SER A 224 18.01 10.84 3.52
C SER A 224 17.27 11.59 2.41
N PHE A 225 16.41 10.89 1.67
CA PHE A 225 15.60 11.41 0.58
C PHE A 225 14.12 11.62 0.93
N LEU A 226 13.69 11.24 2.12
CA LEU A 226 12.40 11.71 2.62
C LEU A 226 12.57 13.20 2.92
N PRO A 227 11.91 14.11 2.15
CA PRO A 227 12.15 15.54 2.28
C PRO A 227 11.82 16.02 3.68
N ALA A 228 12.42 17.15 4.06
CA ALA A 228 11.99 17.91 5.24
C ALA A 228 10.47 18.24 5.20
N SER A 229 9.85 18.25 4.02
CA SER A 229 8.39 18.34 3.81
C SER A 229 7.63 17.07 4.25
N PHE A 230 8.29 15.99 4.60
CA PHE A 230 7.73 14.93 5.46
C PHE A 230 7.65 15.39 6.94
N ALA A 231 8.03 16.64 7.22
CA ALA A 231 7.62 17.32 8.42
C ALA A 231 6.09 17.35 8.43
N ILE A 232 5.53 16.40 9.12
CA ILE A 232 4.11 16.35 9.46
C ILE A 232 3.90 17.58 10.32
N PRO A 233 3.04 18.56 9.95
CA PRO A 233 2.78 19.70 10.79
C PRO A 233 2.40 19.17 12.18
N GLN A 234 3.10 19.62 13.20
CA GLN A 234 2.64 19.46 14.56
C GLN A 234 1.34 20.25 14.61
N GLY A 235 0.19 19.59 14.71
CA GLY A 235 -1.08 20.25 14.90
C GLY A 235 -1.08 21.04 16.22
N PRO A 236 -1.95 22.06 16.34
CA PRO A 236 -2.13 22.78 17.60
C PRO A 236 -2.51 21.85 18.72
#